data_cbded8b9373a6e9dd1ce34fca15f507f
#
_entry.id   cbded8b9373a6e9dd1ce34fca15f507f
#
_cell.length_a   1.000
_cell.length_b   1.000
_cell.length_c   1.000
_cell.angle_alpha   90.00
_cell.angle_beta   90.00
_cell.angle_gamma   90.00
#
_symmetry.space_group_name_H-M   'P 1'
#
loop_
_entity.id
_entity.type
_entity.pdbx_description
1 polymer ?
#
loop_
_entity_poly.entity_id
_entity_poly.type
_entity_poly.pdbx_seq_one_letter_code
_entity_poly.pdbx_strand_id
1 'polypeptide(L)'
;TPSISTTTTYYAEAGTTCKSPTRTAVQAIINAVPSAPSASNVSRCGTGTVTLTATSLETIYWYSAPSGGTLLFTGASYTTPSISTTTTYYVETGNNCRSSRISVQAIVNSAPAAPTASDVSRCGTGTVTLNATSSATINWYSASSGGTFLGTGATYTTPSINSTTIYYAEANNGCSSASRTAVQAIISPIPAAPSASNVSRCGTGTVTLTASSSEQVYWYSAASGGTLLATNSSYTTPSISTTTTYYAEAGNTCRSATRTAVQAIISPTPAPPVSSDVSRCGAGTVTLTA
;
A
#
# COMPACT_ATOMS: atom_id res chain seq x y z
N THR A 1 -30.19 65.43 24.51
CA THR A 1 -31.34 64.57 24.13
C THR A 1 -31.40 63.40 25.08
N PRO A 2 -32.59 62.90 25.49
CA PRO A 2 -32.69 61.61 26.17
C PRO A 2 -32.19 60.44 25.30
N SER A 3 -31.97 59.25 25.87
CA SER A 3 -31.65 58.03 25.11
C SER A 3 -32.82 57.72 24.17
N ILE A 4 -32.54 57.56 22.89
CA ILE A 4 -33.52 57.23 21.84
C ILE A 4 -33.18 55.89 21.20
N SER A 5 -34.19 55.08 20.88
CA SER A 5 -34.06 53.77 20.21
C SER A 5 -34.59 53.78 18.76
N THR A 6 -35.22 54.87 18.35
CA THR A 6 -35.78 55.08 17.01
C THR A 6 -35.41 56.46 16.49
N THR A 7 -35.32 56.61 15.17
CA THR A 7 -35.12 57.93 14.53
C THR A 7 -36.19 58.90 15.01
N THR A 8 -35.77 60.02 15.61
CA THR A 8 -36.63 61.00 16.23
C THR A 8 -36.34 62.37 15.63
N THR A 9 -37.42 63.10 15.29
CA THR A 9 -37.31 64.47 14.80
C THR A 9 -37.47 65.47 15.94
N TYR A 10 -36.50 66.32 16.11
CA TYR A 10 -36.52 67.43 17.05
C TYR A 10 -36.68 68.74 16.27
N TYR A 11 -37.24 69.75 16.92
CA TYR A 11 -37.48 71.05 16.34
C TYR A 11 -36.72 72.10 17.13
N ALA A 12 -35.82 72.85 16.46
CA ALA A 12 -35.11 73.98 17.05
C ALA A 12 -35.83 75.32 16.76
N GLU A 13 -35.92 76.13 17.78
CA GLU A 13 -36.52 77.50 17.71
C GLU A 13 -35.45 78.47 18.24
N ALA A 14 -35.23 79.56 17.55
CA ALA A 14 -34.32 80.64 17.96
C ALA A 14 -35.04 81.73 18.66
N GLY A 15 -34.45 82.30 19.75
CA GLY A 15 -34.95 83.46 20.46
C GLY A 15 -35.21 83.19 21.94
N THR A 16 -35.09 84.23 22.75
CA THR A 16 -35.37 84.24 24.16
C THR A 16 -36.71 84.91 24.48
N THR A 17 -36.84 86.17 24.15
CA THR A 17 -38.07 86.98 24.37
C THR A 17 -38.94 86.96 23.12
N CYS A 18 -38.36 87.13 21.94
CA CYS A 18 -39.03 86.95 20.65
C CYS A 18 -38.50 85.66 20.01
N LYS A 19 -39.37 84.77 19.60
CA LYS A 19 -39.04 83.51 19.00
C LYS A 19 -39.17 83.58 17.49
N SER A 20 -38.38 82.72 16.79
CA SER A 20 -38.46 82.58 15.34
C SER A 20 -39.91 82.18 14.93
N PRO A 21 -40.43 82.69 13.82
CA PRO A 21 -41.78 82.34 13.36
C PRO A 21 -41.95 80.93 12.92
N THR A 22 -40.80 80.20 12.65
CA THR A 22 -40.78 78.79 12.24
C THR A 22 -39.69 78.06 13.01
N ARG A 23 -39.93 76.76 13.25
CA ARG A 23 -38.96 75.83 13.83
C ARG A 23 -38.24 75.04 12.72
N THR A 24 -36.94 74.82 12.88
CA THR A 24 -36.15 74.00 11.97
C THR A 24 -36.19 72.56 12.50
N ALA A 25 -36.59 71.62 11.63
CA ALA A 25 -36.56 70.20 11.94
C ALA A 25 -35.12 69.63 11.84
N VAL A 26 -34.71 68.89 12.86
CA VAL A 26 -33.45 68.18 12.90
C VAL A 26 -33.70 66.74 13.32
N GLN A 27 -33.27 65.77 12.57
CA GLN A 27 -33.45 64.35 12.86
C GLN A 27 -32.21 63.79 13.58
N ALA A 28 -32.47 63.12 14.69
CA ALA A 28 -31.54 62.19 15.30
C ALA A 28 -31.81 60.80 14.71
N ILE A 29 -30.95 60.35 13.77
CA ILE A 29 -31.12 59.12 13.00
C ILE A 29 -30.55 57.94 13.79
N ILE A 30 -31.34 56.90 14.04
CA ILE A 30 -30.90 55.63 14.59
C ILE A 30 -30.88 54.61 13.45
N ASN A 31 -29.67 54.14 13.09
CA ASN A 31 -29.48 53.07 12.12
C ASN A 31 -29.49 51.71 12.83
N ALA A 32 -30.17 50.75 12.26
CA ALA A 32 -30.14 49.36 12.77
C ALA A 32 -28.76 48.74 12.65
N VAL A 33 -28.38 47.99 13.66
CA VAL A 33 -27.17 47.13 13.58
C VAL A 33 -27.51 45.89 12.75
N PRO A 34 -26.76 45.63 11.67
CA PRO A 34 -27.02 44.46 10.81
C PRO A 34 -26.73 43.13 11.52
N SER A 35 -27.35 42.06 11.04
CA SER A 35 -27.04 40.69 11.46
C SER A 35 -25.59 40.34 11.09
N ALA A 36 -24.94 39.50 11.89
CA ALA A 36 -23.62 39.00 11.54
C ALA A 36 -23.67 38.21 10.21
N PRO A 37 -22.59 38.22 9.40
CA PRO A 37 -22.53 37.46 8.17
C PRO A 37 -22.54 35.95 8.45
N SER A 38 -22.92 35.15 7.45
CA SER A 38 -22.73 33.68 7.48
C SER A 38 -21.44 33.28 6.76
N ALA A 39 -20.62 32.47 7.41
CA ALA A 39 -19.39 31.95 6.83
C ALA A 39 -19.01 30.58 7.43
N SER A 40 -18.25 29.80 6.72
CA SER A 40 -17.80 28.46 7.15
C SER A 40 -16.29 28.34 7.09
N ASN A 41 -15.73 27.49 7.96
CA ASN A 41 -14.33 27.14 7.92
C ASN A 41 -13.98 26.43 6.59
N VAL A 42 -12.77 26.68 6.09
CA VAL A 42 -12.27 26.05 4.87
C VAL A 42 -10.94 25.38 5.18
N SER A 43 -10.77 24.13 4.74
CA SER A 43 -9.55 23.35 4.98
C SER A 43 -8.75 23.15 3.71
N ARG A 44 -7.43 23.01 3.86
CA ARG A 44 -6.48 22.62 2.82
C ARG A 44 -5.43 21.67 3.36
N CYS A 45 -4.75 20.98 2.48
CA CYS A 45 -3.59 20.15 2.80
C CYS A 45 -2.28 20.94 2.58
N GLY A 46 -1.43 20.98 3.61
CA GLY A 46 -0.14 21.63 3.58
C GLY A 46 -0.18 23.15 3.46
N THR A 47 0.99 23.76 3.36
CA THR A 47 1.17 25.22 3.24
C THR A 47 0.56 25.77 1.97
N GLY A 48 -0.07 26.94 2.07
CA GLY A 48 -0.58 27.69 0.91
C GLY A 48 -1.74 28.61 1.24
N THR A 49 -2.38 29.17 0.23
CA THR A 49 -3.50 30.10 0.36
C THR A 49 -4.83 29.38 0.54
N VAL A 50 -5.77 29.98 1.27
CA VAL A 50 -7.16 29.53 1.45
C VAL A 50 -8.08 30.67 1.05
N THR A 51 -9.14 30.39 0.30
CA THR A 51 -10.18 31.37 0.01
C THR A 51 -11.36 31.14 0.94
N LEU A 52 -11.57 32.10 1.86
CA LEU A 52 -12.70 32.15 2.77
C LEU A 52 -13.84 32.92 2.11
N THR A 53 -15.07 32.49 2.33
CA THR A 53 -16.26 33.14 1.80
C THR A 53 -17.26 33.46 2.92
N ALA A 54 -17.91 34.60 2.80
CA ALA A 54 -19.00 35.00 3.69
C ALA A 54 -20.17 35.56 2.86
N THR A 55 -21.37 35.43 3.41
CA THR A 55 -22.58 35.94 2.79
C THR A 55 -23.30 36.92 3.73
N SER A 56 -23.77 38.03 3.19
CA SER A 56 -24.55 39.03 3.86
C SER A 56 -25.30 39.90 2.83
N LEU A 57 -26.30 40.63 3.26
CA LEU A 57 -27.00 41.65 2.46
C LEU A 57 -26.21 42.96 2.38
N GLU A 58 -25.28 43.19 3.32
CA GLU A 58 -24.47 44.37 3.44
C GLU A 58 -23.03 44.15 3.06
N THR A 59 -22.21 45.19 3.00
CA THR A 59 -20.78 45.10 2.72
C THR A 59 -20.06 44.25 3.77
N ILE A 60 -19.22 43.33 3.34
CA ILE A 60 -18.49 42.39 4.19
C ILE A 60 -17.04 42.86 4.37
N TYR A 61 -16.53 42.77 5.61
CA TYR A 61 -15.19 43.21 5.99
C TYR A 61 -14.48 42.10 6.79
N TRP A 62 -13.26 41.76 6.37
CA TRP A 62 -12.41 40.75 6.97
C TRP A 62 -11.30 41.37 7.81
N TYR A 63 -11.04 40.82 9.00
CA TYR A 63 -10.07 41.33 9.97
C TYR A 63 -9.15 40.25 10.54
N SER A 64 -8.00 40.70 11.08
CA SER A 64 -7.03 39.85 11.74
C SER A 64 -7.37 39.51 13.21
N ALA A 65 -8.32 40.18 13.83
CA ALA A 65 -8.64 40.03 15.25
C ALA A 65 -10.14 40.17 15.55
N PRO A 66 -10.63 39.61 16.68
CA PRO A 66 -12.07 39.67 17.07
C PRO A 66 -12.53 41.07 17.37
N SER A 67 -11.64 41.96 17.82
CA SER A 67 -11.85 43.39 18.04
C SER A 67 -10.61 44.18 17.69
N GLY A 68 -10.73 45.39 17.21
CA GLY A 68 -9.59 46.13 16.65
C GLY A 68 -8.97 45.36 15.49
N GLY A 69 -7.65 45.24 15.47
CA GLY A 69 -6.90 44.50 14.43
C GLY A 69 -6.90 45.22 13.08
N THR A 70 -6.24 44.62 12.10
CA THR A 70 -6.09 45.16 10.74
C THR A 70 -7.26 44.74 9.86
N LEU A 71 -7.83 45.67 9.09
CA LEU A 71 -8.73 45.34 7.97
C LEU A 71 -7.89 44.67 6.86
N LEU A 72 -8.22 43.42 6.56
CA LEU A 72 -7.51 42.62 5.57
C LEU A 72 -8.12 42.72 4.18
N PHE A 73 -9.46 42.76 4.12
CA PHE A 73 -10.18 42.78 2.84
C PHE A 73 -11.62 43.27 3.01
N THR A 74 -12.15 43.82 1.92
CA THR A 74 -13.58 44.19 1.80
C THR A 74 -14.18 43.42 0.64
N GLY A 75 -15.20 42.60 0.88
CA GLY A 75 -15.90 41.79 -0.11
C GLY A 75 -16.24 40.40 0.40
N ALA A 76 -17.06 39.68 -0.36
CA ALA A 76 -17.60 38.38 0.03
C ALA A 76 -16.57 37.25 0.07
N SER A 77 -15.42 37.42 -0.61
CA SER A 77 -14.40 36.35 -0.74
C SER A 77 -13.03 36.93 -0.43
N TYR A 78 -12.38 36.39 0.60
CA TYR A 78 -11.03 36.75 1.03
C TYR A 78 -10.05 35.60 0.82
N THR A 79 -9.01 35.81 0.03
CA THR A 79 -7.89 34.86 -0.14
C THR A 79 -6.78 35.21 0.83
N THR A 80 -6.45 34.28 1.73
CA THR A 80 -5.40 34.48 2.72
C THR A 80 -4.02 34.59 2.07
N PRO A 81 -3.02 35.20 2.72
CA PRO A 81 -1.61 34.90 2.42
C PRO A 81 -1.35 33.39 2.52
N SER A 82 -0.18 32.92 2.04
CA SER A 82 0.24 31.54 2.25
C SER A 82 0.42 31.28 3.74
N ILE A 83 -0.37 30.33 4.28
CA ILE A 83 -0.34 29.93 5.69
C ILE A 83 0.17 28.49 5.81
N SER A 84 0.95 28.21 6.85
CA SER A 84 1.50 26.89 7.18
C SER A 84 0.82 26.24 8.40
N THR A 85 0.00 27.01 9.10
CA THR A 85 -0.76 26.57 10.29
C THR A 85 -2.19 27.09 10.21
N THR A 86 -3.12 26.39 10.87
CA THR A 86 -4.51 26.83 11.00
C THR A 86 -4.55 28.24 11.56
N THR A 87 -5.19 29.15 10.84
CA THR A 87 -5.28 30.59 11.17
C THR A 87 -6.74 31.02 11.25
N THR A 88 -7.08 31.78 12.29
CA THR A 88 -8.43 32.33 12.48
C THR A 88 -8.49 33.74 11.97
N TYR A 89 -9.50 34.01 11.16
CA TYR A 89 -9.88 35.33 10.64
C TYR A 89 -11.24 35.72 11.18
N TYR A 90 -11.57 37.00 11.11
CA TYR A 90 -12.82 37.54 11.66
C TYR A 90 -13.52 38.32 10.59
N VAL A 91 -14.83 38.17 10.52
CA VAL A 91 -15.67 38.82 9.51
C VAL A 91 -16.86 39.50 10.14
N GLU A 92 -17.13 40.71 9.70
CA GLU A 92 -18.33 41.51 10.05
C GLU A 92 -18.98 42.08 8.80
N THR A 93 -20.19 42.54 8.93
CA THR A 93 -20.94 43.19 7.85
C THR A 93 -21.51 44.52 8.28
N GLY A 94 -21.81 45.38 7.34
CA GLY A 94 -22.53 46.62 7.56
C GLY A 94 -22.05 47.77 6.68
N ASN A 95 -22.82 48.82 6.67
CA ASN A 95 -22.52 50.08 6.01
C ASN A 95 -22.29 51.20 7.04
N ASN A 96 -23.36 51.83 7.53
CA ASN A 96 -23.26 52.87 8.57
C ASN A 96 -23.03 52.29 9.98
N CYS A 97 -23.60 51.14 10.27
CA CYS A 97 -23.42 50.38 11.51
C CYS A 97 -22.75 49.04 11.18
N ARG A 98 -21.98 48.49 12.11
CA ARG A 98 -21.28 47.20 11.96
C ARG A 98 -21.96 46.13 12.84
N SER A 99 -22.02 44.90 12.30
CA SER A 99 -22.42 43.72 13.07
C SER A 99 -21.34 43.33 14.08
N SER A 100 -21.65 42.38 14.95
CA SER A 100 -20.59 41.61 15.64
C SER A 100 -19.75 40.82 14.66
N ARG A 101 -18.45 40.64 14.98
CA ARG A 101 -17.58 39.77 14.23
C ARG A 101 -17.80 38.30 14.56
N ILE A 102 -17.80 37.47 13.56
CA ILE A 102 -17.72 36.01 13.71
C ILE A 102 -16.33 35.53 13.32
N SER A 103 -15.87 34.41 13.92
CA SER A 103 -14.60 33.78 13.59
C SER A 103 -14.77 32.78 12.45
N VAL A 104 -13.80 32.74 11.56
CA VAL A 104 -13.72 31.79 10.43
C VAL A 104 -12.31 31.26 10.36
N GLN A 105 -12.14 29.93 10.34
CA GLN A 105 -10.84 29.30 10.29
C GLN A 105 -10.45 28.89 8.87
N ALA A 106 -9.24 29.26 8.48
CA ALA A 106 -8.50 28.66 7.40
C ALA A 106 -7.68 27.50 7.99
N ILE A 107 -8.16 26.26 7.83
CA ILE A 107 -7.61 25.06 8.48
C ILE A 107 -6.50 24.48 7.60
N VAL A 108 -5.30 24.31 8.14
CA VAL A 108 -4.18 23.63 7.49
C VAL A 108 -4.02 22.24 8.09
N ASN A 109 -4.31 21.21 7.29
CA ASN A 109 -4.13 19.81 7.67
C ASN A 109 -2.75 19.34 7.21
N SER A 110 -2.05 18.59 8.05
CA SER A 110 -0.78 17.95 7.69
C SER A 110 -1.05 16.67 6.90
N ALA A 111 -0.30 16.47 5.81
CA ALA A 111 -0.29 15.18 5.12
C ALA A 111 0.37 14.10 6.00
N PRO A 112 -0.16 12.88 6.02
CA PRO A 112 0.48 11.78 6.73
C PRO A 112 1.80 11.39 6.07
N ALA A 113 2.69 10.70 6.82
CA ALA A 113 3.84 10.05 6.23
C ALA A 113 3.40 8.95 5.25
N ALA A 114 4.22 8.68 4.23
CA ALA A 114 3.98 7.55 3.33
C ALA A 114 3.93 6.24 4.14
N PRO A 115 3.10 5.25 3.74
CA PRO A 115 3.04 3.96 4.40
C PRO A 115 4.39 3.25 4.35
N THR A 116 4.66 2.36 5.32
CA THR A 116 5.74 1.40 5.24
C THR A 116 5.19 0.05 4.77
N ALA A 117 5.92 -0.65 3.91
CA ALA A 117 5.53 -1.94 3.36
C ALA A 117 6.77 -2.74 2.95
N SER A 118 6.61 -4.05 2.78
CA SER A 118 7.66 -4.94 2.28
C SER A 118 7.11 -5.76 1.11
N ASP A 119 8.02 -6.12 0.20
CA ASP A 119 7.70 -6.99 -0.91
C ASP A 119 7.30 -8.39 -0.43
N VAL A 120 6.40 -9.02 -1.16
CA VAL A 120 5.90 -10.36 -0.86
C VAL A 120 6.11 -11.26 -2.07
N SER A 121 6.71 -12.43 -1.84
CA SER A 121 6.99 -13.41 -2.89
C SER A 121 6.07 -14.63 -2.81
N ARG A 122 5.78 -15.21 -3.97
CA ARG A 122 5.15 -16.54 -4.09
C ARG A 122 5.78 -17.32 -5.24
N CYS A 123 5.65 -18.63 -5.17
CA CYS A 123 6.05 -19.54 -6.24
C CYS A 123 4.89 -19.75 -7.21
N GLY A 124 5.16 -19.51 -8.50
CA GLY A 124 4.19 -19.70 -9.60
C GLY A 124 3.04 -18.71 -9.59
N THR A 125 2.20 -18.83 -10.61
CA THR A 125 1.02 -18.00 -10.83
C THR A 125 0.04 -18.05 -9.65
N GLY A 126 -0.56 -16.92 -9.30
CA GLY A 126 -1.61 -16.84 -8.30
C GLY A 126 -1.74 -15.47 -7.64
N THR A 127 -2.56 -15.39 -6.59
CA THR A 127 -2.79 -14.18 -5.82
C THR A 127 -1.69 -13.98 -4.78
N VAL A 128 -1.36 -12.71 -4.49
CA VAL A 128 -0.42 -12.31 -3.43
C VAL A 128 -1.13 -11.32 -2.52
N THR A 129 -1.04 -11.48 -1.20
CA THR A 129 -1.55 -10.52 -0.23
C THR A 129 -0.43 -9.60 0.23
N LEU A 130 -0.51 -8.34 -0.18
CA LEU A 130 0.40 -7.26 0.21
C LEU A 130 -0.06 -6.63 1.51
N ASN A 131 0.89 -6.15 2.32
CA ASN A 131 0.63 -5.50 3.59
C ASN A 131 1.36 -4.16 3.63
N ALA A 132 0.69 -3.15 4.18
CA ALA A 132 1.29 -1.84 4.47
C ALA A 132 0.82 -1.33 5.83
N THR A 133 1.63 -0.49 6.47
CA THR A 133 1.32 0.11 7.76
C THR A 133 1.42 1.62 7.70
N SER A 134 0.45 2.29 8.33
CA SER A 134 0.37 3.73 8.46
C SER A 134 -0.50 4.10 9.66
N SER A 135 -0.35 5.32 10.19
CA SER A 135 -1.28 5.91 11.18
C SER A 135 -2.58 6.43 10.54
N ALA A 136 -2.63 6.48 9.19
CA ALA A 136 -3.77 6.95 8.41
C ALA A 136 -4.37 5.80 7.58
N THR A 137 -5.52 6.02 6.97
CA THR A 137 -6.13 5.07 6.03
C THR A 137 -5.20 4.81 4.85
N ILE A 138 -5.01 3.55 4.47
CA ILE A 138 -4.19 3.17 3.34
C ILE A 138 -5.07 2.93 2.12
N ASN A 139 -4.72 3.54 1.00
CA ASN A 139 -5.33 3.37 -0.30
C ASN A 139 -4.32 2.72 -1.27
N TRP A 140 -4.75 1.72 -2.02
CA TRP A 140 -3.92 0.99 -2.98
C TRP A 140 -4.18 1.43 -4.41
N TYR A 141 -3.11 1.52 -5.21
CA TYR A 141 -3.14 2.01 -6.59
C TYR A 141 -2.27 1.16 -7.52
N SER A 142 -2.57 1.22 -8.82
CA SER A 142 -1.80 0.53 -9.86
C SER A 142 -0.55 1.29 -10.32
N ALA A 143 -0.36 2.56 -9.92
CA ALA A 143 0.77 3.39 -10.34
C ALA A 143 1.24 4.34 -9.22
N SER A 144 2.49 4.79 -9.31
CA SER A 144 3.10 5.73 -8.36
C SER A 144 2.44 7.11 -8.35
N SER A 145 1.83 7.48 -9.47
CA SER A 145 1.07 8.72 -9.67
C SER A 145 -0.10 8.44 -10.61
N GLY A 146 -1.26 9.00 -10.35
CA GLY A 146 -2.48 8.64 -11.08
C GLY A 146 -2.81 7.16 -10.91
N GLY A 147 -3.07 6.46 -12.01
CA GLY A 147 -3.40 5.03 -12.01
C GLY A 147 -4.78 4.72 -11.45
N THR A 148 -5.13 3.43 -11.46
CA THR A 148 -6.43 2.95 -10.98
C THR A 148 -6.39 2.78 -9.46
N PHE A 149 -7.42 3.24 -8.76
CA PHE A 149 -7.68 2.91 -7.37
C PHE A 149 -8.10 1.44 -7.26
N LEU A 150 -7.44 0.68 -6.38
CA LEU A 150 -7.60 -0.76 -6.25
C LEU A 150 -8.35 -1.18 -4.97
N GLY A 151 -8.29 -0.35 -3.92
CA GLY A 151 -8.97 -0.64 -2.68
C GLY A 151 -8.37 0.11 -1.49
N THR A 152 -9.02 -0.04 -0.34
CA THR A 152 -8.66 0.60 0.93
C THR A 152 -8.41 -0.46 2.00
N GLY A 153 -7.40 -0.25 2.83
CA GLY A 153 -7.08 -1.11 3.97
C GLY A 153 -5.59 -1.39 4.11
N ALA A 154 -5.20 -1.91 5.27
CA ALA A 154 -3.82 -2.29 5.55
C ALA A 154 -3.31 -3.44 4.65
N THR A 155 -4.23 -4.19 4.04
CA THR A 155 -3.93 -5.32 3.15
C THR A 155 -4.58 -5.13 1.79
N TYR A 156 -3.91 -5.63 0.75
CA TYR A 156 -4.46 -5.74 -0.60
C TYR A 156 -4.12 -7.11 -1.19
N THR A 157 -5.12 -7.87 -1.61
CA THR A 157 -4.93 -9.13 -2.31
C THR A 157 -5.03 -8.89 -3.81
N THR A 158 -3.95 -9.20 -4.54
CA THR A 158 -3.87 -9.01 -5.98
C THR A 158 -4.83 -9.95 -6.71
N PRO A 159 -5.25 -9.63 -7.93
CA PRO A 159 -5.71 -10.66 -8.87
C PRO A 159 -4.67 -11.77 -9.02
N SER A 160 -5.03 -12.90 -9.64
CA SER A 160 -4.03 -13.90 -10.03
C SER A 160 -3.07 -13.31 -11.04
N ILE A 161 -1.78 -13.23 -10.67
CA ILE A 161 -0.69 -12.70 -11.49
C ILE A 161 0.29 -13.82 -11.85
N ASN A 162 0.92 -13.73 -13.01
CA ASN A 162 1.89 -14.69 -13.52
C ASN A 162 3.32 -14.11 -13.65
N SER A 163 3.47 -12.83 -13.34
CA SER A 163 4.74 -12.11 -13.35
C SER A 163 4.78 -11.12 -12.19
N THR A 164 5.97 -10.77 -11.75
CA THR A 164 6.19 -9.75 -10.71
C THR A 164 5.53 -8.44 -11.11
N THR A 165 4.70 -7.92 -10.22
CA THR A 165 3.90 -6.70 -10.44
C THR A 165 4.08 -5.76 -9.26
N ILE A 166 4.19 -4.45 -9.55
CA ILE A 166 4.34 -3.42 -8.53
C ILE A 166 2.98 -2.78 -8.26
N TYR A 167 2.64 -2.64 -6.99
CA TYR A 167 1.48 -1.93 -6.47
C TYR A 167 1.94 -0.78 -5.59
N TYR A 168 1.06 0.19 -5.33
CA TYR A 168 1.44 1.41 -4.64
C TYR A 168 0.46 1.72 -3.50
N ALA A 169 1.00 1.92 -2.29
CA ALA A 169 0.25 2.27 -1.11
C ALA A 169 0.37 3.78 -0.80
N GLU A 170 -0.75 4.45 -0.56
CA GLU A 170 -0.86 5.85 -0.19
C GLU A 170 -1.55 5.98 1.17
N ALA A 171 -1.03 6.80 2.07
CA ALA A 171 -1.71 7.12 3.31
C ALA A 171 -2.61 8.35 3.14
N ASN A 172 -3.81 8.32 3.74
CA ASN A 172 -4.81 9.39 3.63
C ASN A 172 -5.55 9.61 4.96
N ASN A 173 -5.52 10.84 5.47
CA ASN A 173 -6.27 11.31 6.65
C ASN A 173 -7.20 12.49 6.30
N GLY A 174 -7.63 12.60 5.04
CA GLY A 174 -8.22 13.77 4.43
C GLY A 174 -7.19 14.52 3.56
N CYS A 175 -5.89 14.26 3.79
CA CYS A 175 -4.79 14.66 2.93
C CYS A 175 -4.01 13.42 2.53
N SER A 176 -3.61 13.32 1.27
CA SER A 176 -2.76 12.23 0.81
C SER A 176 -1.31 12.44 1.23
N SER A 177 -0.59 11.34 1.50
CA SER A 177 0.85 11.36 1.70
C SER A 177 1.56 11.95 0.46
N ALA A 178 2.72 12.57 0.67
CA ALA A 178 3.47 13.24 -0.40
C ALA A 178 3.92 12.28 -1.50
N SER A 179 4.07 11.00 -1.18
CA SER A 179 4.44 9.93 -2.11
C SER A 179 3.70 8.64 -1.76
N ARG A 180 3.61 7.76 -2.73
CA ARG A 180 3.16 6.37 -2.56
C ARG A 180 4.36 5.47 -2.33
N THR A 181 4.20 4.46 -1.49
CA THR A 181 5.19 3.40 -1.29
C THR A 181 4.97 2.29 -2.31
N ALA A 182 6.00 1.98 -3.08
CA ALA A 182 5.98 0.85 -4.01
C ALA A 182 6.12 -0.46 -3.24
N VAL A 183 5.32 -1.47 -3.61
CA VAL A 183 5.32 -2.81 -3.01
C VAL A 183 5.27 -3.84 -4.14
N GLN A 184 6.23 -4.74 -4.20
CA GLN A 184 6.29 -5.77 -5.22
C GLN A 184 5.55 -7.04 -4.77
N ALA A 185 4.64 -7.50 -5.61
CA ALA A 185 4.14 -8.87 -5.60
C ALA A 185 5.07 -9.70 -6.49
N ILE A 186 6.04 -10.40 -5.90
CA ILE A 186 7.09 -11.12 -6.61
C ILE A 186 6.60 -12.51 -6.98
N ILE A 187 6.61 -12.83 -8.27
CA ILE A 187 6.35 -14.19 -8.78
C ILE A 187 7.68 -14.84 -9.13
N SER A 188 8.04 -15.85 -8.35
CA SER A 188 9.21 -16.69 -8.61
C SER A 188 8.79 -17.90 -9.44
N PRO A 189 9.51 -18.24 -10.52
CA PRO A 189 9.17 -19.39 -11.34
C PRO A 189 9.29 -20.69 -10.53
N ILE A 190 8.38 -21.64 -10.79
CA ILE A 190 8.50 -23.01 -10.31
C ILE A 190 9.46 -23.72 -11.24
N PRO A 191 10.60 -24.28 -10.75
CA PRO A 191 11.55 -24.99 -11.61
C PRO A 191 10.94 -26.30 -12.15
N ALA A 192 11.46 -26.73 -13.28
CA ALA A 192 11.15 -28.06 -13.81
C ALA A 192 11.70 -29.15 -12.87
N ALA A 193 11.06 -30.31 -12.84
CA ALA A 193 11.58 -31.45 -12.13
C ALA A 193 12.95 -31.88 -12.74
N PRO A 194 13.91 -32.38 -11.92
CA PRO A 194 15.20 -32.81 -12.42
C PRO A 194 15.04 -33.94 -13.45
N SER A 195 15.93 -34.00 -14.44
CA SER A 195 16.07 -35.17 -15.29
C SER A 195 17.06 -36.17 -14.66
N ALA A 196 16.68 -37.45 -14.62
CA ALA A 196 17.49 -38.50 -14.05
C ALA A 196 17.16 -39.84 -14.71
N SER A 197 18.10 -40.80 -14.65
CA SER A 197 17.93 -42.13 -15.17
C SER A 197 18.15 -43.17 -14.08
N ASN A 198 17.49 -44.32 -14.22
CA ASN A 198 17.69 -45.46 -13.33
C ASN A 198 19.13 -46.00 -13.49
N VAL A 199 19.69 -46.49 -12.42
CA VAL A 199 21.06 -47.09 -12.40
C VAL A 199 20.95 -48.50 -11.87
N SER A 200 21.58 -49.47 -12.58
CA SER A 200 21.57 -50.88 -12.21
C SER A 200 22.93 -51.33 -11.70
N ARG A 201 22.94 -52.33 -10.77
CA ARG A 201 24.12 -53.09 -10.38
C ARG A 201 23.77 -54.55 -10.15
N CYS A 202 24.76 -55.42 -10.26
CA CYS A 202 24.61 -56.82 -9.91
C CYS A 202 24.94 -57.07 -8.43
N GLY A 203 24.05 -57.77 -7.74
CA GLY A 203 24.18 -58.12 -6.33
C GLY A 203 24.04 -56.93 -5.34
N THR A 204 24.05 -57.26 -4.07
CA THR A 204 23.93 -56.31 -2.95
C THR A 204 25.04 -55.28 -2.96
N GLY A 205 24.73 -54.00 -2.68
CA GLY A 205 25.74 -52.96 -2.53
C GLY A 205 25.19 -51.55 -2.74
N THR A 206 26.09 -50.57 -2.81
CA THR A 206 25.73 -49.13 -3.00
C THR A 206 25.53 -48.82 -4.47
N VAL A 207 24.66 -47.88 -4.80
CA VAL A 207 24.39 -47.34 -6.13
C VAL A 207 24.48 -45.83 -6.07
N THR A 208 25.20 -45.20 -7.01
CA THR A 208 25.25 -43.75 -7.14
C THR A 208 24.25 -43.30 -8.20
N LEU A 209 23.22 -42.61 -7.77
CA LEU A 209 22.20 -41.99 -8.61
C LEU A 209 22.64 -40.58 -8.95
N THR A 210 22.29 -40.09 -10.15
CA THR A 210 22.55 -38.73 -10.60
C THR A 210 21.31 -38.10 -11.18
N ALA A 211 21.13 -36.81 -10.91
CA ALA A 211 20.04 -35.99 -11.47
C ALA A 211 20.61 -34.66 -11.94
N SER A 212 20.09 -34.14 -13.04
CA SER A 212 20.48 -32.84 -13.59
C SER A 212 19.31 -31.86 -13.56
N SER A 213 19.62 -30.60 -13.16
CA SER A 213 18.71 -29.49 -13.12
C SER A 213 19.52 -28.20 -13.21
N SER A 214 18.88 -27.08 -13.62
CA SER A 214 19.45 -25.73 -13.52
C SER A 214 19.52 -25.23 -12.09
N GLU A 215 18.74 -25.85 -11.18
CA GLU A 215 18.65 -25.49 -9.78
C GLU A 215 19.25 -26.56 -8.88
N GLN A 216 19.40 -26.29 -7.58
CA GLN A 216 19.86 -27.25 -6.58
C GLN A 216 18.96 -28.51 -6.60
N VAL A 217 19.60 -29.70 -6.60
CA VAL A 217 18.91 -30.99 -6.51
C VAL A 217 18.87 -31.47 -5.06
N TYR A 218 17.72 -32.02 -4.68
CA TYR A 218 17.45 -32.61 -3.37
C TYR A 218 16.94 -34.04 -3.57
N TRP A 219 17.53 -35.00 -2.82
CA TRP A 219 17.11 -36.40 -2.86
C TRP A 219 16.25 -36.76 -1.64
N TYR A 220 15.17 -37.50 -1.89
CA TYR A 220 14.21 -37.91 -0.86
C TYR A 220 13.90 -39.40 -0.91
N SER A 221 13.46 -39.94 0.23
CA SER A 221 13.02 -41.32 0.36
C SER A 221 11.61 -41.61 -0.18
N ALA A 222 10.82 -40.56 -0.52
CA ALA A 222 9.43 -40.74 -0.96
C ALA A 222 9.05 -39.65 -2.00
N ALA A 223 8.03 -39.94 -2.81
CA ALA A 223 7.47 -39.05 -3.82
C ALA A 223 6.89 -37.76 -3.23
N SER A 224 6.36 -37.84 -2.00
CA SER A 224 5.83 -36.73 -1.22
C SER A 224 6.19 -36.94 0.25
N GLY A 225 6.55 -35.85 0.94
CA GLY A 225 7.12 -35.96 2.29
C GLY A 225 8.43 -36.76 2.28
N GLY A 226 8.58 -37.72 3.21
CA GLY A 226 9.80 -38.54 3.32
C GLY A 226 11.01 -37.79 3.87
N THR A 227 12.10 -38.51 4.05
CA THR A 227 13.34 -38.00 4.62
C THR A 227 14.19 -37.38 3.50
N LEU A 228 14.79 -36.20 3.74
CA LEU A 228 15.84 -35.62 2.90
C LEU A 228 17.12 -36.45 3.08
N LEU A 229 17.66 -36.97 1.98
CA LEU A 229 18.79 -37.87 1.95
C LEU A 229 20.10 -37.17 1.53
N ALA A 230 20.00 -36.23 0.57
CA ALA A 230 21.15 -35.46 0.07
C ALA A 230 20.70 -34.17 -0.60
N THR A 231 21.64 -33.21 -0.72
CA THR A 231 21.46 -31.91 -1.35
C THR A 231 22.49 -31.67 -2.46
N ASN A 232 22.67 -32.63 -3.34
CA ASN A 232 23.65 -32.60 -4.44
C ASN A 232 23.03 -33.20 -5.70
N SER A 233 23.67 -32.97 -6.86
CA SER A 233 23.28 -33.60 -8.11
C SER A 233 23.46 -35.12 -8.11
N SER A 234 24.21 -35.68 -7.14
CA SER A 234 24.40 -37.11 -6.96
C SER A 234 24.04 -37.56 -5.55
N TYR A 235 23.56 -38.80 -5.44
CA TYR A 235 23.26 -39.46 -4.17
C TYR A 235 23.74 -40.90 -4.23
N THR A 236 24.60 -41.30 -3.28
CA THR A 236 25.02 -42.68 -3.13
C THR A 236 24.16 -43.36 -2.07
N THR A 237 23.44 -44.40 -2.45
CA THR A 237 22.57 -45.17 -1.55
C THR A 237 23.35 -45.86 -0.45
N PRO A 238 22.78 -46.17 0.69
CA PRO A 238 23.26 -47.27 1.56
C PRO A 238 23.39 -48.55 0.75
N SER A 239 24.07 -49.59 1.31
CA SER A 239 24.05 -50.90 0.71
C SER A 239 22.65 -51.45 0.67
N ILE A 240 22.12 -51.72 -0.51
CA ILE A 240 20.76 -52.26 -0.76
C ILE A 240 20.86 -53.64 -1.42
N SER A 241 19.92 -54.53 -1.06
CA SER A 241 19.81 -55.87 -1.61
C SER A 241 18.62 -56.05 -2.55
N THR A 242 17.75 -55.04 -2.64
CA THR A 242 16.57 -55.02 -3.49
C THR A 242 16.44 -53.69 -4.22
N THR A 243 15.83 -53.73 -5.40
CA THR A 243 15.54 -52.50 -6.16
C THR A 243 14.77 -51.49 -5.30
N THR A 244 15.30 -50.28 -5.18
CA THR A 244 14.74 -49.25 -4.32
C THR A 244 14.56 -47.94 -5.15
N THR A 245 13.43 -47.27 -4.96
CA THR A 245 13.13 -46.00 -5.63
C THR A 245 13.46 -44.82 -4.73
N TYR A 246 14.17 -43.85 -5.26
CA TYR A 246 14.50 -42.56 -4.65
C TYR A 246 13.93 -41.46 -5.50
N TYR A 247 13.81 -40.26 -4.94
CA TYR A 247 13.07 -39.15 -5.55
C TYR A 247 13.92 -37.89 -5.58
N ALA A 248 14.10 -37.30 -6.76
CA ALA A 248 14.85 -36.08 -6.96
C ALA A 248 13.91 -34.88 -7.14
N GLU A 249 14.17 -33.78 -6.45
CA GLU A 249 13.43 -32.52 -6.50
C GLU A 249 14.41 -31.40 -6.83
N ALA A 250 14.01 -30.44 -7.69
CA ALA A 250 14.83 -29.28 -8.02
C ALA A 250 14.29 -28.00 -7.37
N GLY A 251 15.18 -27.06 -7.05
CA GLY A 251 14.82 -25.71 -6.70
C GLY A 251 15.68 -25.09 -5.61
N ASN A 252 15.48 -23.80 -5.41
CA ASN A 252 16.07 -23.01 -4.33
C ASN A 252 14.95 -22.44 -3.45
N THR A 253 14.51 -21.21 -3.71
CA THR A 253 13.37 -20.59 -3.02
C THR A 253 12.05 -21.31 -3.36
N CYS A 254 11.85 -21.65 -4.63
CA CYS A 254 10.73 -22.46 -5.10
C CYS A 254 11.20 -23.86 -5.46
N ARG A 255 10.34 -24.86 -5.21
CA ARG A 255 10.62 -26.26 -5.51
C ARG A 255 9.82 -26.71 -6.74
N SER A 256 10.35 -27.70 -7.47
CA SER A 256 9.62 -28.32 -8.57
C SER A 256 8.30 -28.91 -8.07
N ALA A 257 7.27 -28.82 -8.93
CA ALA A 257 5.92 -29.27 -8.56
C ALA A 257 5.84 -30.79 -8.29
N THR A 258 6.75 -31.54 -8.88
CA THR A 258 6.85 -32.99 -8.72
C THR A 258 8.30 -33.39 -8.53
N ARG A 259 8.51 -34.56 -7.93
CA ARG A 259 9.79 -35.24 -7.83
C ARG A 259 9.93 -36.23 -8.95
N THR A 260 11.15 -36.37 -9.49
CA THR A 260 11.52 -37.42 -10.45
C THR A 260 11.86 -38.69 -9.70
N ALA A 261 11.12 -39.78 -9.97
CA ALA A 261 11.42 -41.09 -9.42
C ALA A 261 12.64 -41.71 -10.13
N VAL A 262 13.59 -42.19 -9.37
CA VAL A 262 14.85 -42.81 -9.85
C VAL A 262 15.09 -44.14 -9.14
N GLN A 263 15.22 -45.22 -9.90
CA GLN A 263 15.43 -46.54 -9.34
C GLN A 263 16.92 -46.92 -9.27
N ALA A 264 17.35 -47.33 -8.09
CA ALA A 264 18.56 -48.10 -7.90
C ALA A 264 18.18 -49.57 -8.08
N ILE A 265 18.45 -50.13 -9.26
CA ILE A 265 18.05 -51.47 -9.68
C ILE A 265 19.10 -52.49 -9.22
N ILE A 266 18.67 -53.48 -8.44
CA ILE A 266 19.52 -54.65 -8.03
C ILE A 266 19.12 -55.84 -8.89
N SER A 267 20.03 -56.28 -9.74
CA SER A 267 19.92 -57.49 -10.54
C SER A 267 20.59 -58.65 -9.79
N PRO A 268 19.98 -59.86 -9.79
CA PRO A 268 20.61 -61.02 -9.20
C PRO A 268 21.97 -61.35 -9.87
N THR A 269 22.90 -61.79 -9.10
CA THR A 269 24.15 -62.37 -9.66
C THR A 269 23.81 -63.72 -10.26
N PRO A 270 24.22 -64.00 -11.51
CA PRO A 270 24.04 -65.34 -12.09
C PRO A 270 24.72 -66.38 -11.25
N ALA A 271 24.16 -67.58 -11.21
CA ALA A 271 24.82 -68.74 -10.61
C ALA A 271 26.11 -69.05 -11.43
N PRO A 272 27.14 -69.53 -10.77
CA PRO A 272 28.30 -69.98 -11.49
C PRO A 272 27.91 -71.12 -12.49
N PRO A 273 28.56 -71.18 -13.65
CA PRO A 273 28.33 -72.30 -14.57
C PRO A 273 28.59 -73.63 -13.89
N VAL A 274 27.79 -74.61 -14.20
CA VAL A 274 28.05 -76.02 -13.75
C VAL A 274 28.84 -76.74 -14.83
N SER A 275 29.99 -77.22 -14.48
CA SER A 275 30.82 -78.00 -15.35
C SER A 275 31.25 -79.33 -14.67
N SER A 276 31.49 -80.35 -15.45
CA SER A 276 31.98 -81.59 -14.95
C SER A 276 33.36 -81.92 -15.66
N ASP A 277 34.17 -82.59 -14.91
CA ASP A 277 35.46 -83.06 -15.45
C ASP A 277 35.22 -84.00 -16.64
N VAL A 278 35.94 -83.83 -17.69
CA VAL A 278 35.94 -84.67 -18.87
C VAL A 278 37.30 -85.37 -18.98
N SER A 279 37.30 -86.72 -18.94
CA SER A 279 38.50 -87.53 -19.05
C SER A 279 38.59 -88.22 -20.41
N ARG A 280 39.83 -88.45 -20.88
CA ARG A 280 40.13 -89.16 -22.12
C ARG A 280 41.33 -90.06 -21.90
N CYS A 281 41.31 -91.23 -22.53
CA CYS A 281 42.46 -92.14 -22.60
C CYS A 281 43.30 -91.80 -23.80
N GLY A 282 44.62 -91.54 -23.60
CA GLY A 282 45.60 -91.21 -24.68
C GLY A 282 45.57 -89.74 -25.11
N ALA A 283 46.52 -89.36 -25.96
CA ALA A 283 46.67 -88.01 -26.49
C ALA A 283 45.53 -87.64 -27.48
N GLY A 284 44.97 -86.44 -27.40
CA GLY A 284 43.95 -85.89 -28.27
C GLY A 284 43.24 -84.71 -27.67
N THR A 285 42.24 -84.10 -28.38
CA THR A 285 41.41 -82.97 -27.94
C THR A 285 40.25 -83.42 -27.06
N VAL A 286 39.90 -82.65 -26.03
CA VAL A 286 38.75 -82.82 -25.16
C VAL A 286 37.85 -81.53 -25.27
N THR A 287 36.58 -81.71 -25.48
CA THR A 287 35.63 -80.58 -25.47
C THR A 287 35.13 -80.44 -24.05
N LEU A 288 35.39 -79.24 -23.47
CA LEU A 288 34.78 -78.82 -22.16
C LEU A 288 33.50 -78.12 -22.40
N THR A 289 32.48 -78.40 -21.64
CA THR A 289 31.20 -77.76 -21.65
C THR A 289 30.89 -77.19 -20.25
N ALA A 290 30.35 -75.95 -20.22
CA ALA A 290 29.94 -75.27 -18.99
C ALA A 290 28.54 -74.68 -19.17
#